data_c1844f8b92b1e99557fa232d81d45915
#
_entry.id   c1844f8b92b1e99557fa232d81d45915
#
_cell.length_a   1.000
_cell.length_b   1.000
_cell.length_c   1.000
_cell.angle_alpha   90.00
_cell.angle_beta   90.00
_cell.angle_gamma   90.00
#
_symmetry.space_group_name_H-M   'P 1'
#
loop_
_entity.id
_entity.type
_entity.pdbx_description
1 polymer ?
#
loop_
_entity_poly.entity_id
_entity_poly.type
_entity_poly.pdbx_seq_one_letter_code
_entity_poly.pdbx_strand_id
1 'polypeptide(L)'
;MAGGTRVPVTLRPHEGAFRLDLDELRDAVTDRTRLLLLNTPHNPTGTVLSRAELSAIAELAVERDLLVVTDEVYEHLVFDEAEHIPLASFPGMRERTVTIGSAGKTFSFTGWKVGWITAAPALLTAVRSAKQYLTYVSAGPFQYAIAEALALPDSYFTAYREDMRAKRDLLAAGLEEAGFGVYRPAGTYFVTTDIRPLGEEDGFAFCRALPERAGVVAVPNAVFYDHREAGAPFVRFAFCKRVPVLEDAVGRLKALGGRAA
;
A
#
# COMPACT_ATOMS: atom_id res chain seq x y z
N MET A 1 -0.92 -2.41 22.29
CA MET A 1 -2.13 -2.88 23.00
C MET A 1 -2.11 -4.39 23.22
N ALA A 2 -1.77 -5.20 22.20
CA ALA A 2 -1.73 -6.67 22.34
C ALA A 2 -0.47 -7.23 23.02
N GLY A 3 0.53 -6.42 23.33
CA GLY A 3 1.78 -6.83 23.98
C GLY A 3 2.75 -7.65 23.11
N GLY A 4 2.48 -7.76 21.81
CA GLY A 4 3.37 -8.44 20.86
C GLY A 4 4.58 -7.57 20.49
N THR A 5 5.71 -8.22 20.23
CA THR A 5 6.89 -7.58 19.64
C THR A 5 6.80 -7.65 18.13
N ARG A 6 6.98 -6.50 17.45
CA ARG A 6 7.09 -6.45 15.99
C ARG A 6 8.50 -6.83 15.56
N VAL A 7 8.59 -7.61 14.50
CA VAL A 7 9.85 -7.93 13.82
C VAL A 7 9.64 -7.49 12.37
N PRO A 8 10.21 -6.35 11.95
CA PRO A 8 10.03 -5.84 10.59
C PRO A 8 10.86 -6.63 9.59
N VAL A 9 10.26 -6.91 8.43
CA VAL A 9 10.96 -7.38 7.23
C VAL A 9 10.85 -6.27 6.20
N THR A 10 11.98 -5.75 5.76
CA THR A 10 12.03 -4.50 5.00
C THR A 10 12.03 -4.77 3.51
N LEU A 11 11.06 -4.19 2.78
CA LEU A 11 11.15 -4.15 1.32
C LEU A 11 12.27 -3.19 0.92
N ARG A 12 13.15 -3.64 0.03
CA ARG A 12 14.32 -2.86 -0.44
C ARG A 12 14.23 -2.55 -1.92
N PRO A 13 14.79 -1.41 -2.35
CA PRO A 13 14.94 -1.09 -3.77
C PRO A 13 15.78 -2.14 -4.48
N HIS A 14 15.26 -2.65 -5.58
CA HIS A 14 15.94 -3.59 -6.46
C HIS A 14 15.40 -3.42 -7.89
N GLU A 15 16.27 -3.12 -8.86
CA GLU A 15 15.92 -2.99 -10.29
C GLU A 15 14.68 -2.10 -10.56
N GLY A 16 14.65 -0.91 -9.96
CA GLY A 16 13.56 0.07 -10.18
C GLY A 16 12.24 -0.23 -9.47
N ALA A 17 12.20 -1.24 -8.59
CA ALA A 17 11.05 -1.59 -7.76
C ALA A 17 11.48 -1.90 -6.32
N PHE A 18 10.52 -1.98 -5.41
CA PHE A 18 10.78 -2.53 -4.07
C PHE A 18 10.48 -4.03 -4.05
N ARG A 19 11.34 -4.81 -3.40
CA ARG A 19 11.23 -6.27 -3.33
C ARG A 19 11.24 -6.76 -1.88
N LEU A 20 10.50 -7.84 -1.66
CA LEU A 20 10.55 -8.63 -0.44
C LEU A 20 11.71 -9.65 -0.55
N ASP A 21 12.52 -9.73 0.50
CA ASP A 21 13.49 -10.78 0.68
C ASP A 21 12.82 -11.94 1.46
N LEU A 22 12.60 -13.07 0.77
CA LEU A 22 11.95 -14.24 1.36
C LEU A 22 12.85 -14.97 2.37
N ASP A 23 14.15 -14.89 2.23
CA ASP A 23 15.09 -15.50 3.17
C ASP A 23 15.11 -14.67 4.47
N GLU A 24 15.15 -13.33 4.38
CA GLU A 24 14.95 -12.44 5.54
C GLU A 24 13.63 -12.73 6.25
N LEU A 25 12.54 -12.96 5.49
CA LEU A 25 11.25 -13.30 6.09
C LEU A 25 11.31 -14.64 6.84
N ARG A 26 11.93 -15.67 6.27
CA ARG A 26 12.10 -16.97 6.92
C ARG A 26 12.93 -16.88 8.19
N ASP A 27 14.03 -16.14 8.15
CA ASP A 27 14.93 -15.94 9.28
C ASP A 27 14.27 -15.13 10.43
N ALA A 28 13.35 -14.23 10.09
CA ALA A 28 12.57 -13.45 11.05
C ALA A 28 11.53 -14.28 11.82
N VAL A 29 11.11 -15.43 11.26
CA VAL A 29 10.12 -16.31 11.89
C VAL A 29 10.78 -17.25 12.89
N THR A 30 10.32 -17.22 14.13
CA THR A 30 10.80 -18.06 15.22
C THR A 30 9.65 -18.81 15.89
N ASP A 31 9.94 -19.71 16.83
CA ASP A 31 8.92 -20.43 17.61
C ASP A 31 8.00 -19.50 18.44
N ARG A 32 8.42 -18.25 18.64
CA ARG A 32 7.61 -17.20 19.30
C ARG A 32 6.72 -16.44 18.35
N THR A 33 6.90 -16.56 17.03
CA THR A 33 6.07 -15.89 16.02
C THR A 33 4.66 -16.48 16.06
N ARG A 34 3.65 -15.63 16.02
CA ARG A 34 2.24 -16.03 16.04
C ARG A 34 1.45 -15.51 14.86
N LEU A 35 1.90 -14.40 14.28
CA LEU A 35 1.15 -13.69 13.27
C LEU A 35 2.09 -13.04 12.26
N LEU A 36 1.76 -13.18 10.97
CA LEU A 36 2.30 -12.36 9.89
C LEU A 36 1.29 -11.27 9.55
N LEU A 37 1.77 -10.04 9.40
CA LEU A 37 0.98 -8.92 8.87
C LEU A 37 1.54 -8.52 7.51
N LEU A 38 0.75 -8.67 6.48
CA LEU A 38 1.10 -8.35 5.10
C LEU A 38 0.22 -7.20 4.58
N ASN A 39 0.77 -6.41 3.66
CA ASN A 39 0.01 -5.45 2.87
C ASN A 39 0.38 -5.62 1.38
N THR A 40 -0.56 -6.07 0.58
CA THR A 40 -0.38 -6.24 -0.88
C THR A 40 -1.70 -6.01 -1.60
N PRO A 41 -1.74 -5.07 -2.57
CA PRO A 41 -0.71 -4.13 -3.01
C PRO A 41 -0.20 -3.22 -1.89
N HIS A 42 1.12 -3.01 -1.82
CA HIS A 42 1.80 -2.42 -0.66
C HIS A 42 1.79 -0.89 -0.68
N ASN A 43 1.32 -0.29 0.38
CA ASN A 43 1.49 1.14 0.68
C ASN A 43 2.66 1.31 1.66
N PRO A 44 3.75 2.03 1.31
CA PRO A 44 3.82 3.10 0.31
C PRO A 44 4.41 2.74 -1.06
N THR A 45 5.01 1.57 -1.25
CA THR A 45 5.91 1.27 -2.38
C THR A 45 5.19 0.93 -3.69
N GLY A 46 3.90 0.58 -3.64
CA GLY A 46 3.18 0.09 -4.80
C GLY A 46 3.57 -1.32 -5.27
N THR A 47 4.35 -2.05 -4.48
CA THR A 47 4.71 -3.44 -4.75
C THR A 47 3.47 -4.32 -4.69
N VAL A 48 3.34 -5.22 -5.66
CA VAL A 48 2.35 -6.30 -5.66
C VAL A 48 3.12 -7.61 -5.57
N LEU A 49 2.81 -8.40 -4.55
CA LEU A 49 3.48 -9.69 -4.37
C LEU A 49 3.05 -10.66 -5.47
N SER A 50 4.03 -11.31 -6.07
CA SER A 50 3.83 -12.32 -7.10
C SER A 50 3.22 -13.61 -6.53
N ARG A 51 2.65 -14.45 -7.42
CA ARG A 51 2.15 -15.77 -7.04
C ARG A 51 3.23 -16.63 -6.37
N ALA A 52 4.49 -16.55 -6.82
CA ALA A 52 5.59 -17.31 -6.24
C ALA A 52 5.92 -16.82 -4.81
N GLU A 53 5.98 -15.50 -4.59
CA GLU A 53 6.19 -14.92 -3.25
C GLU A 53 5.04 -15.29 -2.31
N LEU A 54 3.79 -15.17 -2.77
CA LEU A 54 2.62 -15.55 -1.98
C LEU A 54 2.57 -17.06 -1.67
N SER A 55 2.98 -17.93 -2.60
CA SER A 55 3.11 -19.37 -2.34
C SER A 55 4.13 -19.65 -1.24
N ALA A 56 5.31 -19.04 -1.32
CA ALA A 56 6.35 -19.21 -0.31
C ALA A 56 5.92 -18.71 1.08
N ILE A 57 5.18 -17.59 1.13
CA ILE A 57 4.60 -17.06 2.38
C ILE A 57 3.53 -18.03 2.92
N ALA A 58 2.67 -18.57 2.06
CA ALA A 58 1.63 -19.51 2.46
C ALA A 58 2.24 -20.81 3.02
N GLU A 59 3.25 -21.36 2.34
CA GLU A 59 3.99 -22.55 2.79
C GLU A 59 4.61 -22.33 4.16
N LEU A 60 5.30 -21.20 4.37
CA LEU A 60 5.89 -20.82 5.66
C LEU A 60 4.83 -20.68 6.76
N ALA A 61 3.70 -20.04 6.44
CA ALA A 61 2.61 -19.85 7.41
C ALA A 61 1.95 -21.18 7.82
N VAL A 62 1.82 -22.12 6.89
CA VAL A 62 1.30 -23.47 7.17
C VAL A 62 2.30 -24.27 7.97
N GLU A 63 3.59 -24.29 7.57
CA GLU A 63 4.67 -25.02 8.23
C GLU A 63 4.83 -24.60 9.70
N ARG A 64 4.75 -23.31 9.97
CA ARG A 64 4.98 -22.73 11.30
C ARG A 64 3.69 -22.45 12.08
N ASP A 65 2.55 -22.92 11.59
CA ASP A 65 1.21 -22.72 12.17
C ASP A 65 0.92 -21.25 12.54
N LEU A 66 1.21 -20.34 11.61
CA LEU A 66 1.02 -18.91 11.80
C LEU A 66 -0.38 -18.46 11.38
N LEU A 67 -0.94 -17.51 12.12
CA LEU A 67 -2.04 -16.70 11.63
C LEU A 67 -1.51 -15.61 10.68
N VAL A 68 -2.32 -15.23 9.69
CA VAL A 68 -1.95 -14.17 8.76
C VAL A 68 -3.06 -13.11 8.71
N VAL A 69 -2.68 -11.86 8.76
CA VAL A 69 -3.55 -10.72 8.44
C VAL A 69 -3.04 -10.09 7.16
N THR A 70 -3.89 -10.02 6.14
CA THR A 70 -3.57 -9.38 4.87
C THR A 70 -4.39 -8.11 4.71
N ASP A 71 -3.70 -6.97 4.60
CA ASP A 71 -4.31 -5.71 4.17
C ASP A 71 -4.30 -5.67 2.64
N GLU A 72 -5.45 -5.97 2.04
CA GLU A 72 -5.66 -6.07 0.60
C GLU A 72 -6.52 -4.91 0.06
N VAL A 73 -6.55 -3.78 0.76
CA VAL A 73 -7.45 -2.65 0.47
C VAL A 73 -7.27 -2.04 -0.93
N TYR A 74 -6.18 -2.35 -1.62
CA TYR A 74 -5.90 -1.92 -3.00
C TYR A 74 -6.12 -3.04 -4.04
N GLU A 75 -6.87 -4.08 -3.73
CA GLU A 75 -7.13 -5.26 -4.56
C GLU A 75 -7.54 -4.94 -6.01
N HIS A 76 -8.28 -3.84 -6.22
CA HIS A 76 -8.71 -3.38 -7.55
C HIS A 76 -7.74 -2.42 -8.23
N LEU A 77 -6.66 -2.01 -7.55
CA LEU A 77 -5.67 -1.07 -8.07
C LEU A 77 -4.33 -1.78 -8.29
N VAL A 78 -4.32 -2.62 -9.31
CA VAL A 78 -3.14 -3.29 -9.85
C VAL A 78 -3.01 -2.94 -11.33
N PHE A 79 -1.79 -2.75 -11.80
CA PHE A 79 -1.51 -2.18 -13.11
C PHE A 79 -0.60 -3.10 -13.92
N ASP A 80 -0.69 -2.93 -15.24
CA ASP A 80 0.14 -3.62 -16.22
C ASP A 80 -0.06 -5.15 -16.09
N GLU A 81 1.01 -5.92 -15.96
CA GLU A 81 0.99 -7.38 -15.84
C GLU A 81 0.81 -7.88 -14.38
N ALA A 82 0.69 -6.95 -13.41
CA ALA A 82 0.51 -7.36 -12.02
C ALA A 82 -0.91 -7.89 -11.78
N GLU A 83 -1.00 -8.97 -11.00
CA GLU A 83 -2.26 -9.58 -10.59
C GLU A 83 -2.37 -9.55 -9.06
N HIS A 84 -3.51 -9.09 -8.55
CA HIS A 84 -3.82 -9.27 -7.14
C HIS A 84 -4.34 -10.69 -6.89
N ILE A 85 -3.68 -11.43 -6.02
CA ILE A 85 -4.06 -12.79 -5.65
C ILE A 85 -4.31 -12.80 -4.14
N PRO A 86 -5.55 -13.04 -3.68
CA PRO A 86 -5.83 -13.13 -2.26
C PRO A 86 -5.04 -14.27 -1.60
N LEU A 87 -4.30 -14.00 -0.53
CA LEU A 87 -3.51 -15.03 0.14
C LEU A 87 -4.39 -16.16 0.71
N ALA A 88 -5.60 -15.85 1.11
CA ALA A 88 -6.58 -16.84 1.60
C ALA A 88 -6.97 -17.90 0.55
N SER A 89 -6.65 -17.69 -0.74
CA SER A 89 -6.93 -18.64 -1.82
C SER A 89 -5.90 -19.76 -1.95
N PHE A 90 -4.73 -19.64 -1.30
CA PHE A 90 -3.71 -20.67 -1.31
C PHE A 90 -4.06 -21.85 -0.38
N PRO A 91 -3.55 -23.06 -0.68
CA PRO A 91 -3.81 -24.24 0.15
C PRO A 91 -3.45 -24.01 1.61
N GLY A 92 -4.36 -24.37 2.52
CA GLY A 92 -4.17 -24.24 3.97
C GLY A 92 -4.29 -22.82 4.53
N MET A 93 -4.51 -21.81 3.67
CA MET A 93 -4.53 -20.41 4.13
C MET A 93 -5.92 -19.91 4.56
N ARG A 94 -6.99 -20.47 4.03
CA ARG A 94 -8.37 -20.04 4.33
C ARG A 94 -8.68 -20.03 5.84
N GLU A 95 -8.20 -21.01 6.56
CA GLU A 95 -8.52 -21.22 7.99
C GLU A 95 -7.65 -20.35 8.91
N ARG A 96 -6.58 -19.74 8.38
CA ARG A 96 -5.61 -18.96 9.13
C ARG A 96 -5.45 -17.52 8.69
N THR A 97 -6.19 -17.07 7.66
CA THR A 97 -6.05 -15.72 7.10
C THR A 97 -7.25 -14.85 7.45
N VAL A 98 -6.96 -13.60 7.87
CA VAL A 98 -7.91 -12.50 7.96
C VAL A 98 -7.58 -11.51 6.86
N THR A 99 -8.45 -11.41 5.87
CA THR A 99 -8.30 -10.46 4.74
C THR A 99 -9.07 -9.19 5.03
N ILE A 100 -8.43 -8.03 4.81
CA ILE A 100 -9.00 -6.70 5.04
C ILE A 100 -9.25 -6.02 3.70
N GLY A 101 -10.50 -5.59 3.46
CA GLY A 101 -10.92 -4.77 2.33
C GLY A 101 -11.40 -3.38 2.76
N SER A 102 -11.42 -2.41 1.84
CA SER A 102 -11.83 -1.04 2.13
C SER A 102 -12.63 -0.40 1.01
N ALA A 103 -13.88 -0.09 1.29
CA ALA A 103 -14.73 0.69 0.39
C ALA A 103 -14.13 2.05 0.03
N GLY A 104 -13.44 2.68 0.97
CA GLY A 104 -12.81 3.98 0.76
C GLY A 104 -11.73 3.98 -0.32
N LYS A 105 -11.09 2.83 -0.57
CA LYS A 105 -10.10 2.65 -1.63
C LYS A 105 -10.75 2.22 -2.94
N THR A 106 -11.63 1.23 -2.86
CA THR A 106 -12.33 0.65 -4.01
C THR A 106 -13.23 1.67 -4.72
N PHE A 107 -13.85 2.58 -3.96
CA PHE A 107 -14.84 3.55 -4.48
C PHE A 107 -14.43 5.01 -4.31
N SER A 108 -13.16 5.30 -4.02
CA SER A 108 -12.61 6.67 -3.91
C SER A 108 -13.27 7.58 -2.87
N PHE A 109 -13.81 7.06 -1.76
CA PHE A 109 -14.42 7.87 -0.70
C PHE A 109 -13.96 7.44 0.71
N THR A 110 -12.70 7.67 1.00
CA THR A 110 -12.06 7.31 2.28
C THR A 110 -12.74 7.92 3.51
N GLY A 111 -13.51 9.00 3.34
CA GLY A 111 -14.23 9.69 4.41
C GLY A 111 -15.39 8.89 5.01
N TRP A 112 -15.98 7.94 4.28
CA TRP A 112 -17.09 7.13 4.77
C TRP A 112 -16.70 6.10 5.82
N LYS A 113 -15.41 5.75 5.91
CA LYS A 113 -14.87 4.85 6.93
C LYS A 113 -15.56 3.48 6.97
N VAL A 114 -15.87 2.91 5.81
CA VAL A 114 -16.41 1.56 5.65
C VAL A 114 -15.32 0.64 5.11
N GLY A 115 -15.16 -0.50 5.75
CA GLY A 115 -14.32 -1.60 5.33
C GLY A 115 -14.88 -2.91 5.86
N TRP A 116 -14.33 -4.00 5.44
CA TRP A 116 -14.74 -5.34 5.83
C TRP A 116 -13.54 -6.23 6.10
N ILE A 117 -13.82 -7.34 6.77
CA ILE A 117 -12.89 -8.45 6.88
C ILE A 117 -13.57 -9.73 6.37
N THR A 118 -12.78 -10.58 5.74
CA THR A 118 -13.16 -11.93 5.35
C THR A 118 -12.22 -12.90 6.05
N ALA A 119 -12.77 -13.89 6.77
CA ALA A 119 -12.00 -14.88 7.49
C ALA A 119 -12.87 -16.09 7.86
N ALA A 120 -12.25 -17.17 8.32
CA ALA A 120 -12.96 -18.31 8.91
C ALA A 120 -13.78 -17.90 10.16
N PRO A 121 -14.91 -18.56 10.47
CA PRO A 121 -15.82 -18.14 11.53
C PRO A 121 -15.17 -17.94 12.90
N ALA A 122 -14.20 -18.78 13.27
CA ALA A 122 -13.49 -18.66 14.55
C ALA A 122 -12.68 -17.35 14.63
N LEU A 123 -11.97 -16.98 13.56
CA LEU A 123 -11.21 -15.73 13.47
C LEU A 123 -12.15 -14.51 13.46
N LEU A 124 -13.26 -14.59 12.71
CA LEU A 124 -14.28 -13.53 12.71
C LEU A 124 -14.85 -13.28 14.11
N THR A 125 -15.14 -14.35 14.87
CA THR A 125 -15.64 -14.24 16.24
C THR A 125 -14.63 -13.49 17.13
N ALA A 126 -13.35 -13.85 17.06
CA ALA A 126 -12.31 -13.19 17.84
C ALA A 126 -12.19 -11.70 17.50
N VAL A 127 -12.16 -11.36 16.19
CA VAL A 127 -12.08 -9.95 15.74
C VAL A 127 -13.34 -9.17 16.15
N ARG A 128 -14.53 -9.73 15.99
CA ARG A 128 -15.79 -9.07 16.40
C ARG A 128 -15.82 -8.79 17.89
N SER A 129 -15.37 -9.74 18.71
CA SER A 129 -15.32 -9.58 20.17
C SER A 129 -14.41 -8.41 20.57
N ALA A 130 -13.22 -8.29 19.96
CA ALA A 130 -12.33 -7.16 20.18
C ALA A 130 -12.92 -5.84 19.66
N LYS A 131 -13.50 -5.85 18.45
CA LYS A 131 -14.11 -4.69 17.82
C LYS A 131 -15.25 -4.09 18.64
N GLN A 132 -16.03 -4.91 19.31
CA GLN A 132 -17.14 -4.49 20.19
C GLN A 132 -16.69 -3.42 21.19
N TYR A 133 -15.47 -3.53 21.71
CA TYR A 133 -14.90 -2.62 22.71
C TYR A 133 -13.99 -1.54 22.15
N LEU A 134 -13.56 -1.65 20.87
CA LEU A 134 -12.67 -0.69 20.23
C LEU A 134 -13.44 0.38 19.44
N THR A 135 -14.33 -0.04 18.56
CA THR A 135 -15.06 0.88 17.66
C THR A 135 -16.57 0.68 17.71
N TYR A 136 -17.04 -0.39 18.36
CA TYR A 136 -18.44 -0.79 18.46
C TYR A 136 -19.08 -0.95 17.07
N VAL A 137 -19.84 0.05 16.60
CA VAL A 137 -20.41 0.12 15.25
C VAL A 137 -19.77 1.23 14.44
N SER A 138 -19.85 1.13 13.14
CA SER A 138 -19.28 2.12 12.21
C SER A 138 -20.19 2.24 10.99
N ALA A 139 -20.52 3.49 10.63
CA ALA A 139 -21.13 3.87 9.35
C ALA A 139 -22.36 3.01 8.93
N GLY A 140 -23.27 2.71 9.86
CA GLY A 140 -24.43 1.84 9.62
C GLY A 140 -25.16 2.08 8.30
N PRO A 141 -25.66 3.32 8.01
CA PRO A 141 -26.35 3.60 6.75
C PRO A 141 -25.48 3.39 5.51
N PHE A 142 -24.19 3.67 5.60
CA PHE A 142 -23.26 3.55 4.48
C PHE A 142 -22.96 2.09 4.12
N GLN A 143 -23.12 1.15 5.06
CA GLN A 143 -22.90 -0.27 4.77
C GLN A 143 -23.89 -0.79 3.71
N TYR A 144 -25.14 -0.35 3.72
CA TYR A 144 -26.11 -0.70 2.68
C TYR A 144 -25.70 -0.14 1.33
N ALA A 145 -25.29 1.13 1.27
CA ALA A 145 -24.78 1.73 0.04
C ALA A 145 -23.54 1.01 -0.51
N ILE A 146 -22.66 0.51 0.38
CA ILE A 146 -21.51 -0.29 -0.05
C ILE A 146 -21.93 -1.66 -0.57
N ALA A 147 -22.94 -2.29 0.02
CA ALA A 147 -23.46 -3.55 -0.51
C ALA A 147 -23.96 -3.41 -1.96
N GLU A 148 -24.67 -2.31 -2.27
CA GLU A 148 -25.07 -1.97 -3.65
C GLU A 148 -23.85 -1.70 -4.54
N ALA A 149 -22.86 -0.94 -4.04
CA ALA A 149 -21.66 -0.62 -4.79
C ALA A 149 -20.81 -1.86 -5.13
N LEU A 150 -20.75 -2.84 -4.24
CA LEU A 150 -20.06 -4.12 -4.47
C LEU A 150 -20.73 -4.99 -5.55
N ALA A 151 -22.00 -4.72 -5.87
CA ALA A 151 -22.72 -5.36 -6.95
C ALA A 151 -22.57 -4.66 -8.32
N LEU A 152 -21.77 -3.59 -8.40
CA LEU A 152 -21.47 -2.92 -9.66
C LEU A 152 -20.79 -3.89 -10.64
N PRO A 153 -21.00 -3.72 -11.95
CA PRO A 153 -20.41 -4.61 -12.95
C PRO A 153 -18.89 -4.44 -13.04
N ASP A 154 -18.18 -5.46 -13.49
CA ASP A 154 -16.73 -5.47 -13.64
C ASP A 154 -16.19 -4.29 -14.47
N SER A 155 -17.01 -3.76 -15.39
CA SER A 155 -16.66 -2.57 -16.17
C SER A 155 -16.39 -1.34 -15.31
N TYR A 156 -17.04 -1.20 -14.15
CA TYR A 156 -16.74 -0.13 -13.20
C TYR A 156 -15.30 -0.22 -12.66
N PHE A 157 -14.93 -1.39 -12.19
CA PHE A 157 -13.59 -1.62 -11.62
C PHE A 157 -12.51 -1.52 -12.70
N THR A 158 -12.80 -1.99 -13.91
CA THR A 158 -11.89 -1.85 -15.05
C THR A 158 -11.68 -0.38 -15.42
N ALA A 159 -12.75 0.41 -15.55
CA ALA A 159 -12.67 1.83 -15.86
C ALA A 159 -11.93 2.62 -14.75
N TYR A 160 -12.18 2.28 -13.50
CA TYR A 160 -11.49 2.89 -12.36
C TYR A 160 -9.99 2.60 -12.39
N ARG A 161 -9.60 1.36 -12.65
CA ARG A 161 -8.19 0.95 -12.77
C ARG A 161 -7.49 1.67 -13.92
N GLU A 162 -8.11 1.77 -15.09
CA GLU A 162 -7.55 2.47 -16.26
C GLU A 162 -7.38 3.97 -16.00
N ASP A 163 -8.34 4.64 -15.35
CA ASP A 163 -8.22 6.04 -14.93
C ASP A 163 -7.03 6.22 -13.98
N MET A 164 -6.89 5.33 -12.99
CA MET A 164 -5.77 5.39 -12.05
C MET A 164 -4.43 5.08 -12.74
N ARG A 165 -4.38 4.15 -13.69
CA ARG A 165 -3.18 3.85 -14.48
C ARG A 165 -2.70 5.08 -15.27
N ALA A 166 -3.61 5.76 -15.96
CA ALA A 166 -3.30 6.97 -16.70
C ALA A 166 -2.75 8.09 -15.78
N LYS A 167 -3.34 8.26 -14.61
CA LYS A 167 -2.87 9.22 -13.59
C LYS A 167 -1.52 8.84 -13.00
N ARG A 168 -1.26 7.55 -12.76
CA ARG A 168 0.05 7.03 -12.37
C ARG A 168 1.11 7.41 -13.40
N ASP A 169 0.84 7.13 -14.66
CA ASP A 169 1.78 7.33 -15.75
C ASP A 169 2.10 8.82 -15.93
N LEU A 170 1.08 9.68 -15.85
CA LEU A 170 1.26 11.14 -15.90
C LEU A 170 2.15 11.63 -14.75
N LEU A 171 1.85 11.23 -13.51
CA LEU A 171 2.63 11.68 -12.35
C LEU A 171 4.05 11.10 -12.38
N ALA A 172 4.21 9.80 -12.68
CA ALA A 172 5.52 9.15 -12.72
C ALA A 172 6.45 9.81 -13.76
N ALA A 173 5.98 10.00 -14.99
CA ALA A 173 6.74 10.69 -16.03
C ALA A 173 7.11 12.12 -15.62
N GLY A 174 6.17 12.86 -15.04
CA GLY A 174 6.42 14.21 -14.56
C GLY A 174 7.45 14.30 -13.43
N LEU A 175 7.48 13.31 -12.53
CA LEU A 175 8.48 13.20 -11.46
C LEU A 175 9.87 12.83 -12.02
N GLU A 176 9.94 11.91 -13.00
CA GLU A 176 11.18 11.56 -13.72
C GLU A 176 11.77 12.81 -14.40
N GLU A 177 10.95 13.57 -15.14
CA GLU A 177 11.37 14.80 -15.80
C GLU A 177 11.76 15.91 -14.81
N ALA A 178 11.24 15.89 -13.58
CA ALA A 178 11.63 16.80 -12.50
C ALA A 178 12.92 16.36 -11.77
N GLY A 179 13.53 15.23 -12.18
CA GLY A 179 14.80 14.74 -11.64
C GLY A 179 14.70 13.79 -10.46
N PHE A 180 13.51 13.34 -10.08
CA PHE A 180 13.35 12.33 -9.03
C PHE A 180 13.75 10.93 -9.52
N GLY A 181 14.31 10.10 -8.65
CA GLY A 181 14.42 8.67 -8.89
C GLY A 181 13.06 8.01 -8.66
N VAL A 182 12.37 7.59 -9.71
CA VAL A 182 10.99 7.07 -9.61
C VAL A 182 10.98 5.55 -9.51
N TYR A 183 10.27 5.03 -8.50
CA TYR A 183 9.89 3.62 -8.41
C TYR A 183 8.45 3.48 -8.91
N ARG A 184 8.31 2.98 -10.15
CA ARG A 184 6.98 2.88 -10.78
C ARG A 184 6.14 1.82 -10.08
N PRO A 185 4.98 2.20 -9.49
CA PRO A 185 4.18 1.25 -8.72
C PRO A 185 3.42 0.29 -9.63
N ALA A 186 3.41 -1.00 -9.26
CA ALA A 186 2.56 -2.02 -9.87
C ALA A 186 1.15 -2.04 -9.27
N GLY A 187 0.93 -1.36 -8.14
CA GLY A 187 -0.38 -1.24 -7.50
C GLY A 187 -0.50 0.00 -6.62
N THR A 188 -1.64 0.15 -5.96
CA THR A 188 -2.05 1.29 -5.13
C THR A 188 -2.34 2.57 -5.94
N TYR A 189 -2.37 3.74 -5.28
CA TYR A 189 -2.45 5.05 -5.95
C TYR A 189 -1.33 5.99 -5.49
N PHE A 190 -0.16 5.41 -5.16
CA PHE A 190 1.01 6.14 -4.72
C PHE A 190 2.22 5.86 -5.61
N VAL A 191 3.07 6.87 -5.76
CA VAL A 191 4.41 6.75 -6.35
C VAL A 191 5.42 7.04 -5.25
N THR A 192 6.33 6.12 -4.99
CA THR A 192 7.52 6.34 -4.16
C THR A 192 8.66 6.83 -5.04
N THR A 193 9.36 7.86 -4.57
CA THR A 193 10.51 8.44 -5.26
C THR A 193 11.71 8.54 -4.34
N ASP A 194 12.90 8.52 -4.94
CA ASP A 194 14.18 8.83 -4.34
C ASP A 194 14.51 10.29 -4.60
N ILE A 195 14.85 11.05 -3.56
CA ILE A 195 15.20 12.48 -3.66
C ILE A 195 16.71 12.72 -3.76
N ARG A 196 17.54 11.69 -3.66
CA ARG A 196 19.00 11.81 -3.76
C ARG A 196 19.49 12.38 -5.12
N PRO A 197 18.85 12.05 -6.26
CA PRO A 197 19.20 12.70 -7.52
C PRO A 197 19.00 14.22 -7.52
N LEU A 198 18.18 14.77 -6.60
CA LEU A 198 17.99 16.21 -6.40
C LEU A 198 18.98 16.82 -5.39
N GLY A 199 19.95 16.04 -4.89
CA GLY A 199 20.89 16.48 -3.85
C GLY A 199 20.31 16.51 -2.43
N GLU A 200 19.17 15.85 -2.21
CA GLU A 200 18.47 15.80 -0.92
C GLU A 200 18.56 14.38 -0.33
N GLU A 201 18.70 14.24 0.97
CA GLU A 201 18.84 12.94 1.65
C GLU A 201 17.79 12.72 2.77
N ASP A 202 17.19 13.81 3.26
CA ASP A 202 16.21 13.80 4.35
C ASP A 202 14.80 14.08 3.82
N GLY A 203 14.01 13.03 3.65
CA GLY A 203 12.61 13.11 3.20
C GLY A 203 11.71 13.92 4.14
N PHE A 204 11.99 13.99 5.45
CA PHE A 204 11.23 14.85 6.37
C PHE A 204 11.51 16.32 6.12
N ALA A 205 12.79 16.70 6.00
CA ALA A 205 13.17 18.08 5.70
C ALA A 205 12.64 18.50 4.33
N PHE A 206 12.79 17.62 3.33
CA PHE A 206 12.29 17.84 1.97
C PHE A 206 10.77 18.05 1.96
N CYS A 207 9.99 17.15 2.58
CA CYS A 207 8.53 17.26 2.62
C CYS A 207 8.03 18.48 3.38
N ARG A 208 8.76 18.95 4.39
CA ARG A 208 8.41 20.21 5.10
C ARG A 208 8.63 21.45 4.24
N ALA A 209 9.71 21.46 3.46
CA ALA A 209 10.04 22.60 2.59
C ALA A 209 9.22 22.62 1.28
N LEU A 210 8.75 21.46 0.82
CA LEU A 210 8.10 21.31 -0.49
C LEU A 210 6.88 22.22 -0.70
N PRO A 211 5.98 22.44 0.29
CA PRO A 211 4.86 23.37 0.14
C PRO A 211 5.29 24.81 -0.15
N GLU A 212 6.35 25.31 0.48
CA GLU A 212 6.87 26.66 0.25
C GLU A 212 7.66 26.74 -1.07
N ARG A 213 8.44 25.69 -1.39
CA ARG A 213 9.31 25.65 -2.59
C ARG A 213 8.51 25.44 -3.87
N ALA A 214 7.46 24.63 -3.84
CA ALA A 214 6.72 24.20 -5.02
C ALA A 214 5.18 24.22 -4.88
N GLY A 215 4.63 24.49 -3.69
CA GLY A 215 3.18 24.42 -3.46
C GLY A 215 2.62 23.00 -3.59
N VAL A 216 3.43 21.97 -3.39
CA VAL A 216 3.08 20.55 -3.48
C VAL A 216 3.31 19.87 -2.14
N VAL A 217 2.47 18.90 -1.81
CA VAL A 217 2.60 18.10 -0.58
C VAL A 217 2.98 16.67 -0.92
N ALA A 218 3.99 16.14 -0.23
CA ALA A 218 4.38 14.74 -0.26
C ALA A 218 4.49 14.18 1.16
N VAL A 219 4.67 12.86 1.29
CA VAL A 219 4.80 12.18 2.58
C VAL A 219 6.17 11.51 2.66
N PRO A 220 6.97 11.74 3.72
CA PRO A 220 8.27 11.09 3.87
C PRO A 220 8.06 9.59 4.16
N ASN A 221 8.72 8.71 3.40
CA ASN A 221 8.55 7.27 3.58
C ASN A 221 9.09 6.75 4.93
N ALA A 222 10.02 7.46 5.53
CA ALA A 222 10.56 7.11 6.85
C ALA A 222 9.49 6.92 7.95
N VAL A 223 8.28 7.50 7.79
CA VAL A 223 7.15 7.27 8.72
C VAL A 223 6.61 5.84 8.70
N PHE A 224 6.90 5.08 7.63
CA PHE A 224 6.44 3.70 7.44
C PHE A 224 7.49 2.66 7.87
N TYR A 225 8.67 3.08 8.30
CA TYR A 225 9.77 2.20 8.66
C TYR A 225 9.98 2.18 10.17
N ASP A 226 10.22 1.01 10.74
CA ASP A 226 10.71 0.88 12.13
C ASP A 226 12.15 1.41 12.23
N HIS A 227 12.99 1.12 11.22
CA HIS A 227 14.32 1.68 11.02
C HIS A 227 14.26 2.85 10.06
N ARG A 228 13.99 4.05 10.58
CA ARG A 228 13.65 5.25 9.80
C ARG A 228 14.71 5.65 8.78
N GLU A 229 15.97 5.37 9.07
CA GLU A 229 17.11 5.61 8.20
C GLU A 229 17.00 4.90 6.86
N ALA A 230 16.40 3.71 6.81
CA ALA A 230 16.18 2.95 5.59
C ALA A 230 15.15 3.61 4.64
N GLY A 231 14.28 4.43 5.19
CA GLY A 231 13.27 5.18 4.42
C GLY A 231 13.61 6.66 4.22
N ALA A 232 14.75 7.13 4.77
CA ALA A 232 15.10 8.55 4.82
C ALA A 232 15.09 9.25 3.44
N PRO A 233 15.67 8.70 2.35
CA PRO A 233 15.73 9.38 1.07
C PRO A 233 14.47 9.20 0.22
N PHE A 234 13.44 8.52 0.73
CA PHE A 234 12.26 8.25 -0.06
C PHE A 234 11.08 9.13 0.34
N VAL A 235 10.34 9.59 -0.66
CA VAL A 235 9.09 10.34 -0.47
C VAL A 235 7.99 9.76 -1.34
N ARG A 236 6.75 9.87 -0.87
CA ARG A 236 5.57 9.31 -1.51
C ARG A 236 4.64 10.42 -2.00
N PHE A 237 4.28 10.36 -3.27
CA PHE A 237 3.24 11.18 -3.88
C PHE A 237 1.97 10.36 -4.12
N ALA A 238 0.80 11.01 -4.16
CA ALA A 238 -0.48 10.38 -4.42
C ALA A 238 -1.08 10.87 -5.74
N PHE A 239 -1.43 9.94 -6.64
CA PHE A 239 -2.05 10.28 -7.93
C PHE A 239 -3.58 10.16 -7.96
N CYS A 240 -4.24 9.82 -6.85
CA CYS A 240 -5.69 9.79 -6.73
C CYS A 240 -6.29 11.22 -6.68
N LYS A 241 -5.95 12.03 -7.67
CA LYS A 241 -6.37 13.44 -7.83
C LYS A 241 -7.01 13.65 -9.20
N ARG A 242 -7.63 14.81 -9.41
CA ARG A 242 -8.09 15.21 -10.75
C ARG A 242 -6.87 15.50 -11.64
N VAL A 243 -6.97 15.16 -12.91
CA VAL A 243 -5.88 15.34 -13.89
C VAL A 243 -5.30 16.75 -13.87
N PRO A 244 -6.08 17.86 -13.92
CA PRO A 244 -5.52 19.21 -13.87
C PRO A 244 -4.70 19.51 -12.61
N VAL A 245 -5.02 18.87 -11.48
CA VAL A 245 -4.24 19.01 -10.23
C VAL A 245 -2.88 18.32 -10.34
N LEU A 246 -2.85 17.16 -11.02
CA LEU A 246 -1.59 16.44 -11.26
C LEU A 246 -0.70 17.19 -12.25
N GLU A 247 -1.27 17.73 -13.33
CA GLU A 247 -0.56 18.54 -14.33
C GLU A 247 0.05 19.79 -13.71
N ASP A 248 -0.72 20.54 -12.89
CA ASP A 248 -0.22 21.70 -12.17
C ASP A 248 0.92 21.33 -11.20
N ALA A 249 0.75 20.25 -10.43
CA ALA A 249 1.77 19.76 -9.50
C ALA A 249 3.06 19.36 -10.25
N VAL A 250 2.94 18.65 -11.35
CA VAL A 250 4.08 18.26 -12.21
C VAL A 250 4.81 19.50 -12.76
N GLY A 251 4.07 20.50 -13.26
CA GLY A 251 4.66 21.75 -13.74
C GLY A 251 5.47 22.48 -12.66
N ARG A 252 4.96 22.51 -11.44
CA ARG A 252 5.63 23.12 -10.28
C ARG A 252 6.87 22.34 -9.83
N LEU A 253 6.81 21.01 -9.85
CA LEU A 253 7.94 20.15 -9.48
C LEU A 253 9.08 20.23 -10.50
N LYS A 254 8.78 20.32 -11.81
CA LYS A 254 9.78 20.56 -12.86
C LYS A 254 10.51 21.91 -12.66
N ALA A 255 9.78 22.95 -12.27
CA ALA A 255 10.39 24.26 -11.98
C ALA A 255 11.29 24.23 -10.71
N LEU A 256 11.08 23.27 -9.81
CA LEU A 256 11.94 23.04 -8.65
C LEU A 256 13.30 22.45 -9.06
N GLY A 257 13.29 21.41 -9.93
CA GLY A 257 14.50 20.76 -10.45
C GLY A 257 15.39 21.68 -11.30
N GLY A 258 14.78 22.57 -12.09
CA GLY A 258 15.50 23.54 -12.92
C GLY A 258 16.20 24.69 -12.17
N ARG A 259 16.03 24.81 -10.85
CA ARG A 259 16.73 25.81 -10.01
C ARG A 259 17.97 25.24 -9.29
N ALA A 260 18.25 23.97 -9.46
CA ALA A 260 19.38 23.29 -8.83
C ALA A 260 20.58 23.09 -9.81
N ALA A 261 20.51 23.62 -11.03
CA ALA A 261 21.57 23.55 -12.05
C ALA A 261 22.32 24.90 -12.19
#